data_be575f987d14c8acda71195429ae1be1
#
_entry.id   be575f987d14c8acda71195429ae1be1
#
_cell.length_a   1.000
_cell.length_b   1.000
_cell.length_c   1.000
_cell.angle_alpha   90.00
_cell.angle_beta   90.00
_cell.angle_gamma   90.00
#
_symmetry.space_group_name_H-M   'P 1'
#
loop_
_entity.id
_entity.type
_entity.pdbx_description
1 polymer ?
#
loop_
_entity_poly.entity_id
_entity_poly.type
_entity_poly.pdbx_seq_one_letter_code
_entity_poly.pdbx_strand_id
1 'polypeptide(L)'
;MNPDASFAPIISLAPWFDTPAGAYARAWEQSRLDELTADIFGYNAVQIGLPLFDTLAANRMPNRWITDSRLPSAEISGERQVVVVHDFTELPFATQSLDLVVMPHVLEFSAEPHQVLREVERVFIPEGQVIICGFNPISTWGARQSVGRMTGAHFLPLHGEFISVPRLKDWLKLLNMEINRGHFGCYAPPCATDKWLRRFSFLEKAGNRWWPYLGALYIVQAIKRVQGMRLIGPAWDKKRAVVPSAMPVTNRMKKQRDRHG
;
A
#
# COMPACT_ATOMS: atom_id res chain seq x y z
N MET A 1 -31.22 15.32 -14.63
CA MET A 1 -29.85 14.85 -14.38
C MET A 1 -29.42 15.54 -13.10
N ASN A 2 -29.48 14.81 -11.96
CA ASN A 2 -29.21 15.39 -10.64
C ASN A 2 -27.70 15.48 -10.44
N PRO A 3 -27.09 16.65 -10.28
CA PRO A 3 -25.63 16.78 -10.10
C PRO A 3 -25.13 16.30 -8.74
N ASP A 4 -26.02 15.95 -7.80
CA ASP A 4 -25.69 15.56 -6.44
C ASP A 4 -25.44 14.05 -6.23
N ALA A 5 -25.53 13.24 -7.30
CA ALA A 5 -25.41 11.79 -7.19
C ALA A 5 -23.95 11.24 -7.25
N SER A 6 -22.96 12.12 -7.45
CA SER A 6 -21.60 11.64 -7.80
C SER A 6 -20.61 11.48 -6.64
N PHE A 7 -20.93 11.94 -5.43
CA PHE A 7 -20.00 11.81 -4.30
C PHE A 7 -20.74 11.48 -3.00
N ALA A 8 -20.85 10.19 -2.68
CA ALA A 8 -21.08 9.81 -1.30
C ALA A 8 -19.81 10.16 -0.52
N PRO A 9 -19.81 11.17 0.35
CA PRO A 9 -18.57 11.63 0.96
C PRO A 9 -17.99 10.57 1.88
N ILE A 10 -16.67 10.40 1.87
CA ILE A 10 -15.90 9.58 2.83
C ILE A 10 -16.28 9.95 4.27
N ILE A 11 -16.74 11.16 4.51
CA ILE A 11 -17.30 11.67 5.78
C ILE A 11 -18.43 10.77 6.31
N SER A 12 -19.17 10.05 5.46
CA SER A 12 -20.19 9.10 5.91
C SER A 12 -19.59 7.91 6.68
N LEU A 13 -18.29 7.69 6.57
CA LEU A 13 -17.58 6.65 7.32
C LEU A 13 -17.23 7.10 8.75
N ALA A 14 -17.14 8.42 9.00
CA ALA A 14 -16.77 8.96 10.30
C ALA A 14 -17.68 8.46 11.45
N PRO A 15 -19.02 8.56 11.36
CA PRO A 15 -19.90 8.07 12.42
C PRO A 15 -19.83 6.54 12.60
N TRP A 16 -19.48 5.80 11.57
CA TRP A 16 -19.31 4.36 11.69
C TRP A 16 -18.07 4.00 12.52
N PHE A 17 -16.99 4.77 12.45
CA PHE A 17 -15.80 4.55 13.29
C PHE A 17 -16.04 4.78 14.78
N ASP A 18 -17.12 5.44 15.17
CA ASP A 18 -17.54 5.59 16.56
C ASP A 18 -18.34 4.36 17.07
N THR A 19 -18.74 3.46 16.18
CA THR A 19 -19.34 2.18 16.59
C THR A 19 -18.28 1.23 17.14
N PRO A 20 -18.68 0.21 17.96
CA PRO A 20 -17.72 -0.78 18.47
C PRO A 20 -16.92 -1.48 17.37
N ALA A 21 -17.57 -1.84 16.26
CA ALA A 21 -16.93 -2.48 15.11
C ALA A 21 -15.98 -1.50 14.40
N GLY A 22 -16.40 -0.26 14.25
CA GLY A 22 -15.57 0.79 13.67
C GLY A 22 -14.37 1.15 14.53
N ALA A 23 -14.55 1.27 15.85
CA ALA A 23 -13.45 1.52 16.79
C ALA A 23 -12.41 0.39 16.76
N TYR A 24 -12.85 -0.86 16.66
CA TYR A 24 -11.97 -2.02 16.50
C TYR A 24 -11.18 -1.96 15.17
N ALA A 25 -11.88 -1.65 14.07
CA ALA A 25 -11.27 -1.46 12.76
C ALA A 25 -10.21 -0.35 12.79
N ARG A 26 -10.59 0.82 13.32
CA ARG A 26 -9.73 1.99 13.46
C ARG A 26 -8.47 1.68 14.26
N ALA A 27 -8.59 1.01 15.40
CA ALA A 27 -7.44 0.68 16.24
C ALA A 27 -6.45 -0.24 15.50
N TRP A 28 -6.95 -1.21 14.74
CA TRP A 28 -6.11 -2.08 13.93
C TRP A 28 -5.42 -1.32 12.80
N GLU A 29 -6.16 -0.51 12.04
CA GLU A 29 -5.61 0.28 10.94
C GLU A 29 -4.55 1.27 11.41
N GLN A 30 -4.83 2.03 12.48
CA GLN A 30 -3.88 2.99 13.03
C GLN A 30 -2.57 2.30 13.43
N SER A 31 -2.66 1.18 14.16
CA SER A 31 -1.47 0.43 14.59
C SER A 31 -0.64 -0.05 13.39
N ARG A 32 -1.27 -0.49 12.30
CA ARG A 32 -0.56 -0.96 11.11
C ARG A 32 -0.02 0.17 10.25
N LEU A 33 -0.76 1.26 10.16
CA LEU A 33 -0.31 2.46 9.45
C LEU A 33 0.90 3.09 10.15
N ASP A 34 0.88 3.18 11.47
CA ASP A 34 2.01 3.66 12.26
C ASP A 34 3.26 2.81 12.03
N GLU A 35 3.11 1.48 12.02
CA GLU A 35 4.21 0.56 11.73
C GLU A 35 4.77 0.73 10.32
N LEU A 36 3.89 0.82 9.31
CA LEU A 36 4.30 0.93 7.91
C LEU A 36 4.90 2.30 7.59
N THR A 37 4.30 3.38 8.10
CA THR A 37 4.74 4.74 7.78
C THR A 37 6.02 5.14 8.49
N ALA A 38 6.32 4.56 9.67
CA ALA A 38 7.54 4.83 10.41
C ALA A 38 8.82 4.46 9.66
N ASP A 39 8.74 3.43 8.80
CA ASP A 39 9.88 2.90 8.04
C ASP A 39 10.06 3.58 6.66
N ILE A 40 9.16 4.50 6.29
CA ILE A 40 9.23 5.19 4.99
C ILE A 40 9.88 6.55 5.18
N PHE A 41 10.96 6.78 4.45
CA PHE A 41 11.74 8.01 4.48
C PHE A 41 11.54 8.81 3.19
N GLY A 42 11.65 10.11 3.31
CA GLY A 42 11.52 11.06 2.21
C GLY A 42 11.35 12.47 2.75
N TYR A 43 10.83 13.37 1.93
CA TYR A 43 10.61 14.76 2.28
C TYR A 43 9.13 15.12 2.37
N ASN A 44 8.31 14.53 1.47
CA ASN A 44 6.94 14.96 1.23
C ASN A 44 5.96 13.79 1.37
N ALA A 45 5.13 13.81 2.39
CA ALA A 45 4.08 12.83 2.61
C ALA A 45 2.70 13.47 2.60
N VAL A 46 1.73 12.82 1.97
CA VAL A 46 0.34 13.28 1.88
C VAL A 46 -0.60 12.18 2.32
N GLN A 47 -1.52 12.52 3.19
CA GLN A 47 -2.72 11.73 3.45
C GLN A 47 -3.85 12.30 2.62
N ILE A 48 -4.53 11.45 1.86
CA ILE A 48 -5.70 11.81 1.06
C ILE A 48 -6.95 11.25 1.75
N GLY A 49 -7.86 12.14 2.10
CA GLY A 49 -9.14 11.78 2.74
C GLY A 49 -9.03 11.37 4.20
N LEU A 50 -10.19 11.19 4.81
CA LEU A 50 -10.41 10.70 6.17
C LEU A 50 -9.58 11.43 7.25
N PRO A 51 -9.75 12.75 7.44
CA PRO A 51 -8.94 13.56 8.37
C PRO A 51 -9.08 13.17 9.83
N LEU A 52 -10.04 12.30 10.17
CA LEU A 52 -10.19 11.70 11.51
C LEU A 52 -9.03 10.79 11.92
N PHE A 53 -8.32 10.24 10.95
CA PHE A 53 -7.11 9.47 11.18
C PHE A 53 -5.88 10.35 10.95
N ASP A 54 -4.94 10.33 11.85
CA ASP A 54 -3.59 10.80 11.56
C ASP A 54 -2.74 9.61 11.11
N THR A 55 -2.87 9.23 9.84
CA THR A 55 -2.13 8.10 9.27
C THR A 55 -0.64 8.36 9.14
N LEU A 56 -0.22 9.61 9.29
CA LEU A 56 1.17 10.05 9.21
C LEU A 56 1.76 10.39 10.60
N ALA A 57 1.08 10.05 11.69
CA ALA A 57 1.54 10.37 13.06
C ALA A 57 2.94 9.82 13.35
N ALA A 58 3.19 8.55 12.97
CA ALA A 58 4.48 7.89 13.19
C ALA A 58 5.53 8.22 12.11
N ASN A 59 5.13 8.86 11.01
CA ASN A 59 6.04 9.18 9.91
C ASN A 59 6.96 10.36 10.28
N ARG A 60 8.22 10.31 9.86
CA ARG A 60 9.27 11.27 10.20
C ARG A 60 9.61 12.27 9.10
N MET A 61 8.84 12.27 8.02
CA MET A 61 9.07 13.24 6.94
C MET A 61 8.77 14.66 7.41
N PRO A 62 9.56 15.67 6.99
CA PRO A 62 9.40 17.04 7.44
C PRO A 62 8.09 17.66 6.93
N ASN A 63 7.68 17.35 5.71
CA ASN A 63 6.46 17.90 5.12
C ASN A 63 5.38 16.82 5.10
N ARG A 64 4.32 17.06 5.87
CA ARG A 64 3.19 16.12 5.99
C ARG A 64 1.90 16.91 5.88
N TRP A 65 1.08 16.58 4.89
CA TRP A 65 -0.19 17.25 4.63
C TRP A 65 -1.35 16.25 4.70
N ILE A 66 -2.50 16.77 5.13
CA ILE A 66 -3.78 16.08 5.05
C ILE A 66 -4.63 16.83 4.04
N THR A 67 -5.20 16.10 3.09
CA THR A 67 -6.07 16.64 2.06
C THR A 67 -7.43 15.94 2.09
N ASP A 68 -8.50 16.63 1.75
CA ASP A 68 -9.83 16.04 1.64
C ASP A 68 -10.61 16.68 0.48
N SER A 69 -11.69 16.06 0.06
CA SER A 69 -12.59 16.62 -0.95
C SER A 69 -13.50 17.71 -0.39
N ARG A 70 -13.62 17.82 0.93
CA ARG A 70 -14.42 18.82 1.63
C ARG A 70 -13.72 19.31 2.86
N LEU A 71 -14.00 20.55 3.26
CA LEU A 71 -13.60 21.03 4.58
C LEU A 71 -14.35 20.21 5.64
N PRO A 72 -13.64 19.56 6.55
CA PRO A 72 -14.29 18.89 7.67
C PRO A 72 -15.01 19.94 8.52
N SER A 73 -16.16 19.57 9.10
CA SER A 73 -16.78 20.40 10.14
C SER A 73 -15.81 20.52 11.31
N ALA A 74 -15.85 21.66 12.00
CA ALA A 74 -14.92 21.95 13.11
C ALA A 74 -14.94 20.87 14.23
N GLU A 75 -16.04 20.11 14.35
CA GLU A 75 -16.23 19.02 15.30
C GLU A 75 -15.47 17.73 14.93
N ILE A 76 -15.04 17.59 13.66
CA ILE A 76 -14.44 16.38 13.11
C ILE A 76 -12.92 16.55 12.92
N SER A 77 -12.42 17.77 13.07
CA SER A 77 -11.00 18.05 12.94
C SER A 77 -10.23 17.42 14.09
N GLY A 78 -9.43 16.40 13.80
CA GLY A 78 -8.39 15.94 14.71
C GLY A 78 -7.32 17.03 14.97
N GLU A 79 -6.27 16.73 15.68
CA GLU A 79 -5.18 17.68 16.00
C GLU A 79 -4.52 18.31 14.76
N ARG A 80 -4.66 17.70 13.58
CA ARG A 80 -4.15 18.24 12.30
C ARG A 80 -5.28 18.79 11.46
N GLN A 81 -5.10 20.01 11.01
CA GLN A 81 -6.02 20.65 10.08
C GLN A 81 -5.83 20.10 8.65
N VAL A 82 -6.94 19.97 7.91
CA VAL A 82 -6.90 19.76 6.47
C VAL A 82 -6.27 21.00 5.83
N VAL A 83 -5.15 20.78 5.15
CA VAL A 83 -4.38 21.90 4.55
C VAL A 83 -4.90 22.23 3.17
N VAL A 84 -5.43 21.23 2.44
CA VAL A 84 -5.86 21.39 1.06
C VAL A 84 -7.18 20.67 0.83
N VAL A 85 -8.12 21.35 0.21
CA VAL A 85 -9.38 20.77 -0.27
C VAL A 85 -9.34 20.70 -1.81
N HIS A 86 -9.53 19.49 -2.35
CA HIS A 86 -9.48 19.27 -3.79
C HIS A 86 -10.30 18.05 -4.19
N ASP A 87 -10.56 17.90 -5.48
CA ASP A 87 -11.08 16.65 -6.03
C ASP A 87 -9.96 15.59 -6.01
N PHE A 88 -10.28 14.38 -5.60
CA PHE A 88 -9.29 13.29 -5.56
C PHE A 88 -8.80 12.88 -6.96
N THR A 89 -9.53 13.24 -7.99
CA THR A 89 -9.14 13.01 -9.39
C THR A 89 -8.16 14.04 -9.93
N GLU A 90 -7.91 15.14 -9.18
CA GLU A 90 -6.97 16.21 -9.55
C GLU A 90 -6.17 16.63 -8.31
N LEU A 91 -5.01 16.03 -8.10
CA LEU A 91 -4.16 16.33 -6.96
C LEU A 91 -3.40 17.65 -7.17
N PRO A 92 -3.47 18.63 -6.24
CA PRO A 92 -2.84 19.94 -6.36
C PRO A 92 -1.35 19.92 -6.04
N PHE A 93 -0.67 18.85 -6.47
CA PHE A 93 0.77 18.65 -6.30
C PHE A 93 1.45 18.55 -7.66
N ALA A 94 2.67 19.04 -7.73
CA ALA A 94 3.47 18.97 -8.95
C ALA A 94 3.77 17.50 -9.32
N THR A 95 4.01 17.24 -10.60
CA THR A 95 4.48 15.94 -11.07
C THR A 95 5.80 15.60 -10.41
N GLN A 96 5.94 14.36 -9.93
CA GLN A 96 7.16 13.86 -9.28
C GLN A 96 7.60 14.72 -8.07
N SER A 97 6.68 14.96 -7.14
CA SER A 97 6.95 15.78 -5.96
C SER A 97 6.72 15.07 -4.63
N LEU A 98 6.06 13.91 -4.63
CA LEU A 98 5.68 13.20 -3.41
C LEU A 98 6.44 11.88 -3.25
N ASP A 99 6.89 11.62 -2.04
CA ASP A 99 7.55 10.38 -1.64
C ASP A 99 6.55 9.34 -1.11
N LEU A 100 5.52 9.79 -0.37
CA LEU A 100 4.52 8.93 0.24
C LEU A 100 3.11 9.52 0.08
N VAL A 101 2.18 8.67 -0.32
CA VAL A 101 0.74 8.96 -0.28
C VAL A 101 0.03 7.87 0.51
N VAL A 102 -0.79 8.25 1.47
CA VAL A 102 -1.64 7.33 2.24
C VAL A 102 -3.10 7.61 1.90
N MET A 103 -3.81 6.58 1.47
CA MET A 103 -5.22 6.66 1.05
C MET A 103 -6.08 5.72 1.91
N PRO A 104 -6.57 6.16 3.09
CA PRO A 104 -7.50 5.37 3.89
C PRO A 104 -8.88 5.41 3.24
N HIS A 105 -9.36 4.28 2.72
CA HIS A 105 -10.70 4.10 2.14
C HIS A 105 -11.11 5.02 0.98
N VAL A 106 -10.18 5.78 0.41
CA VAL A 106 -10.48 6.77 -0.65
C VAL A 106 -11.07 6.13 -1.91
N LEU A 107 -10.48 5.02 -2.34
CA LEU A 107 -10.83 4.38 -3.61
C LEU A 107 -12.25 3.79 -3.61
N GLU A 108 -12.74 3.39 -2.45
CA GLU A 108 -14.09 2.79 -2.29
C GLU A 108 -15.21 3.81 -2.43
N PHE A 109 -14.90 5.08 -2.16
CA PHE A 109 -15.85 6.19 -2.22
C PHE A 109 -15.65 7.08 -3.44
N SER A 110 -14.61 6.85 -4.22
CA SER A 110 -14.36 7.60 -5.44
C SER A 110 -15.25 7.09 -6.58
N ALA A 111 -15.84 8.01 -7.33
CA ALA A 111 -16.57 7.68 -8.55
C ALA A 111 -15.62 7.13 -9.64
N GLU A 112 -14.38 7.62 -9.65
CA GLU A 112 -13.36 7.26 -10.65
C GLU A 112 -12.05 6.80 -9.99
N PRO A 113 -12.00 5.62 -9.34
CA PRO A 113 -10.83 5.17 -8.61
C PRO A 113 -9.58 5.01 -9.49
N HIS A 114 -9.77 4.72 -10.78
CA HIS A 114 -8.68 4.64 -11.74
C HIS A 114 -8.03 6.00 -12.00
N GLN A 115 -8.81 7.07 -12.04
CA GLN A 115 -8.28 8.42 -12.25
C GLN A 115 -7.51 8.88 -11.01
N VAL A 116 -8.04 8.59 -9.80
CA VAL A 116 -7.32 8.84 -8.55
C VAL A 116 -5.96 8.17 -8.55
N LEU A 117 -5.88 6.89 -8.93
CA LEU A 117 -4.61 6.17 -8.98
C LEU A 117 -3.65 6.72 -10.04
N ARG A 118 -4.14 7.23 -11.18
CA ARG A 118 -3.31 7.89 -12.20
C ARG A 118 -2.72 9.20 -11.67
N GLU A 119 -3.51 9.97 -10.95
CA GLU A 119 -3.02 11.20 -10.32
C GLU A 119 -1.98 10.92 -9.24
N VAL A 120 -2.19 9.88 -8.44
CA VAL A 120 -1.20 9.42 -7.46
C VAL A 120 0.09 8.98 -8.18
N GLU A 121 -0.01 8.26 -9.28
CA GLU A 121 1.15 7.88 -10.09
C GLU A 121 1.90 9.11 -10.64
N ARG A 122 1.17 10.13 -11.13
CA ARG A 122 1.73 11.37 -11.67
C ARG A 122 2.57 12.13 -10.64
N VAL A 123 2.06 12.24 -9.42
CA VAL A 123 2.72 13.03 -8.36
C VAL A 123 3.89 12.32 -7.71
N PHE A 124 4.02 10.99 -7.87
CA PHE A 124 5.13 10.25 -7.27
C PHE A 124 6.46 10.48 -7.95
N ILE A 125 7.48 10.69 -7.13
CA ILE A 125 8.87 10.52 -7.54
C ILE A 125 9.15 9.04 -7.92
N PRO A 126 10.25 8.74 -8.63
CA PRO A 126 10.75 7.37 -8.72
C PRO A 126 10.92 6.74 -7.33
N GLU A 127 10.46 5.50 -7.16
CA GLU A 127 10.44 4.76 -5.89
C GLU A 127 9.49 5.36 -4.83
N GLY A 128 8.63 6.32 -5.19
CA GLY A 128 7.56 6.83 -4.33
C GLY A 128 6.58 5.71 -3.95
N GLN A 129 5.97 5.83 -2.78
CA GLN A 129 5.19 4.74 -2.18
C GLN A 129 3.75 5.16 -1.90
N VAL A 130 2.82 4.25 -2.17
CA VAL A 130 1.42 4.39 -1.80
C VAL A 130 1.03 3.36 -0.76
N ILE A 131 0.25 3.79 0.24
CA ILE A 131 -0.42 2.89 1.18
C ILE A 131 -1.93 3.07 0.98
N ILE A 132 -2.62 1.98 0.69
CA ILE A 132 -4.04 1.95 0.41
C ILE A 132 -4.73 1.06 1.44
N CYS A 133 -5.71 1.62 2.16
CA CYS A 133 -6.57 0.86 3.06
C CYS A 133 -7.94 0.64 2.42
N GLY A 134 -8.53 -0.52 2.67
CA GLY A 134 -9.85 -0.81 2.15
C GLY A 134 -10.52 -2.00 2.82
N PHE A 135 -11.84 -2.13 2.60
CA PHE A 135 -12.64 -3.25 3.05
C PHE A 135 -12.51 -4.44 2.10
N ASN A 136 -12.35 -5.61 2.65
CA ASN A 136 -12.23 -6.83 1.87
C ASN A 136 -13.61 -7.43 1.55
N PRO A 137 -14.02 -7.47 0.28
CA PRO A 137 -15.32 -8.03 -0.10
C PRO A 137 -15.44 -9.53 0.19
N ILE A 138 -14.31 -10.25 0.26
CA ILE A 138 -14.28 -11.71 0.46
C ILE A 138 -14.37 -12.09 1.95
N SER A 139 -14.34 -11.10 2.84
CA SER A 139 -14.42 -11.30 4.29
C SER A 139 -15.85 -11.60 4.79
N THR A 140 -15.95 -12.02 6.05
CA THR A 140 -17.25 -12.17 6.74
C THR A 140 -18.02 -10.85 6.82
N TRP A 141 -17.31 -9.71 6.92
CA TRP A 141 -17.92 -8.38 6.91
C TRP A 141 -18.46 -8.03 5.53
N GLY A 142 -17.70 -8.33 4.47
CA GLY A 142 -18.12 -8.16 3.09
C GLY A 142 -19.36 -9.00 2.76
N ALA A 143 -19.36 -10.26 3.18
CA ALA A 143 -20.52 -11.15 3.03
C ALA A 143 -21.76 -10.59 3.75
N ARG A 144 -21.64 -10.15 5.01
CA ARG A 144 -22.74 -9.51 5.75
C ARG A 144 -23.23 -8.25 5.05
N GLN A 145 -22.35 -7.43 4.54
CA GLN A 145 -22.73 -6.22 3.79
C GLN A 145 -23.49 -6.56 2.51
N SER A 146 -23.06 -7.60 1.79
CA SER A 146 -23.72 -8.05 0.55
C SER A 146 -25.16 -8.54 0.86
N VAL A 147 -25.33 -9.32 1.93
CA VAL A 147 -26.66 -9.74 2.41
C VAL A 147 -27.47 -8.51 2.88
N GLY A 148 -26.83 -7.59 3.59
CA GLY A 148 -27.45 -6.36 4.09
C GLY A 148 -27.98 -5.47 2.96
N ARG A 149 -27.29 -5.40 1.82
CA ARG A 149 -27.80 -4.69 0.63
C ARG A 149 -29.08 -5.28 0.09
N MET A 150 -29.27 -6.60 0.19
CA MET A 150 -30.51 -7.27 -0.25
C MET A 150 -31.66 -7.09 0.74
N THR A 151 -31.36 -6.95 2.03
CA THR A 151 -32.36 -6.87 3.11
C THR A 151 -32.61 -5.46 3.63
N GLY A 152 -31.86 -4.46 3.15
CA GLY A 152 -31.92 -3.08 3.64
C GLY A 152 -31.20 -2.84 4.99
N ALA A 153 -30.59 -3.87 5.59
CA ALA A 153 -29.88 -3.79 6.86
C ALA A 153 -28.38 -3.61 6.65
N HIS A 154 -27.91 -2.40 6.48
CA HIS A 154 -26.49 -2.10 6.26
C HIS A 154 -25.68 -2.25 7.55
N PHE A 155 -24.61 -3.02 7.51
CA PHE A 155 -23.63 -3.12 8.58
C PHE A 155 -22.54 -2.05 8.46
N LEU A 156 -22.12 -1.79 7.23
CA LEU A 156 -21.22 -0.71 6.89
C LEU A 156 -22.01 0.40 6.20
N PRO A 157 -21.83 1.67 6.54
CA PRO A 157 -22.63 2.77 5.99
C PRO A 157 -22.20 3.15 4.56
N LEU A 158 -21.95 2.16 3.73
CA LEU A 158 -21.26 2.36 2.48
C LEU A 158 -22.21 2.35 1.28
N HIS A 159 -22.23 3.47 0.57
CA HIS A 159 -22.69 3.55 -0.80
C HIS A 159 -21.54 3.22 -1.79
N GLY A 160 -20.32 2.94 -1.30
CA GLY A 160 -19.13 2.66 -2.08
C GLY A 160 -19.03 1.21 -2.60
N GLU A 161 -18.16 0.99 -3.56
CA GLU A 161 -17.82 -0.33 -4.08
C GLU A 161 -16.58 -0.88 -3.38
N PHE A 162 -16.70 -2.05 -2.75
CA PHE A 162 -15.53 -2.73 -2.20
C PHE A 162 -14.62 -3.22 -3.31
N ILE A 163 -13.34 -2.91 -3.18
CA ILE A 163 -12.33 -3.29 -4.15
C ILE A 163 -11.57 -4.49 -3.62
N SER A 164 -11.60 -5.61 -4.35
CA SER A 164 -10.81 -6.77 -3.97
C SER A 164 -9.32 -6.54 -4.20
N VAL A 165 -8.47 -7.10 -3.34
CA VAL A 165 -7.01 -6.97 -3.48
C VAL A 165 -6.47 -7.46 -4.83
N PRO A 166 -6.95 -8.58 -5.44
CA PRO A 166 -6.56 -8.94 -6.78
C PRO A 166 -6.86 -7.86 -7.82
N ARG A 167 -8.05 -7.26 -7.78
CA ARG A 167 -8.44 -6.16 -8.69
C ARG A 167 -7.55 -4.92 -8.49
N LEU A 168 -7.31 -4.55 -7.23
CA LEU A 168 -6.40 -3.45 -6.90
C LEU A 168 -4.98 -3.72 -7.43
N LYS A 169 -4.48 -4.95 -7.27
CA LYS A 169 -3.18 -5.37 -7.79
C LYS A 169 -3.08 -5.21 -9.31
N ASP A 170 -4.12 -5.58 -10.04
CA ASP A 170 -4.14 -5.43 -11.49
C ASP A 170 -4.09 -3.95 -11.90
N TRP A 171 -4.82 -3.08 -11.18
CA TRP A 171 -4.78 -1.64 -11.42
C TRP A 171 -3.41 -1.02 -11.14
N LEU A 172 -2.80 -1.37 -10.02
CA LEU A 172 -1.47 -0.90 -9.65
C LEU A 172 -0.41 -1.35 -10.65
N LYS A 173 -0.51 -2.60 -11.13
CA LYS A 173 0.41 -3.13 -12.13
C LYS A 173 0.35 -2.36 -13.47
N LEU A 174 -0.84 -1.93 -13.89
CA LEU A 174 -1.00 -1.10 -15.10
C LEU A 174 -0.32 0.26 -14.98
N LEU A 175 -0.12 0.75 -13.75
CA LEU A 175 0.54 2.01 -13.43
C LEU A 175 2.03 1.84 -13.04
N ASN A 176 2.64 0.68 -13.35
CA ASN A 176 4.01 0.35 -12.95
C ASN A 176 4.26 0.43 -11.44
N MET A 177 3.22 0.20 -10.63
CA MET A 177 3.33 0.11 -9.19
C MET A 177 3.38 -1.36 -8.76
N GLU A 178 4.41 -1.72 -8.02
CA GLU A 178 4.63 -3.07 -7.50
C GLU A 178 4.21 -3.15 -6.04
N ILE A 179 3.34 -4.10 -5.69
CA ILE A 179 2.96 -4.34 -4.30
C ILE A 179 4.16 -4.94 -3.56
N ASN A 180 4.60 -4.23 -2.53
CA ASN A 180 5.71 -4.63 -1.67
C ASN A 180 5.23 -5.36 -0.41
N ARG A 181 4.19 -4.83 0.24
CA ARG A 181 3.63 -5.40 1.47
C ARG A 181 2.11 -5.42 1.40
N GLY A 182 1.49 -6.39 2.05
CA GLY A 182 0.05 -6.48 2.22
C GLY A 182 -0.28 -7.06 3.58
N HIS A 183 -1.20 -6.42 4.29
CA HIS A 183 -1.69 -6.85 5.59
C HIS A 183 -3.19 -6.98 5.55
N PHE A 184 -3.70 -8.03 6.17
CA PHE A 184 -5.13 -8.22 6.40
C PHE A 184 -5.39 -8.29 7.90
N GLY A 185 -6.54 -7.85 8.33
CA GLY A 185 -6.92 -7.89 9.74
C GLY A 185 -8.42 -7.74 9.96
N CYS A 186 -8.77 -7.60 11.22
CA CYS A 186 -10.16 -7.58 11.66
C CYS A 186 -10.88 -8.88 11.32
N TYR A 187 -10.37 -10.00 11.88
CA TYR A 187 -10.93 -11.34 11.68
C TYR A 187 -12.12 -11.63 12.58
N ALA A 188 -12.42 -10.76 13.55
CA ALA A 188 -13.61 -10.92 14.38
C ALA A 188 -14.88 -10.94 13.52
N PRO A 189 -15.87 -11.77 13.83
CA PRO A 189 -17.16 -11.72 13.16
C PRO A 189 -17.78 -10.32 13.22
N PRO A 190 -18.65 -9.95 12.28
CA PRO A 190 -19.29 -8.64 12.25
C PRO A 190 -20.30 -8.50 13.40
N CYS A 191 -19.81 -8.26 14.60
CA CYS A 191 -20.59 -8.07 15.82
C CYS A 191 -20.74 -6.59 16.13
N ALA A 192 -21.93 -6.20 16.59
CA ALA A 192 -22.23 -4.81 16.95
C ALA A 192 -21.85 -4.46 18.40
N THR A 193 -21.32 -5.39 19.19
CA THR A 193 -21.09 -5.23 20.63
C THR A 193 -19.65 -5.50 21.01
N ASP A 194 -19.03 -4.61 21.78
CA ASP A 194 -17.67 -4.73 22.30
C ASP A 194 -17.38 -6.06 22.99
N LYS A 195 -18.34 -6.56 23.77
CA LYS A 195 -18.20 -7.82 24.51
C LYS A 195 -17.85 -8.99 23.59
N TRP A 196 -18.50 -9.06 22.43
CA TRP A 196 -18.26 -10.11 21.46
C TRP A 196 -16.94 -9.88 20.70
N LEU A 197 -16.62 -8.64 20.32
CA LEU A 197 -15.37 -8.33 19.66
C LEU A 197 -14.16 -8.70 20.53
N ARG A 198 -14.20 -8.38 21.83
CA ARG A 198 -13.15 -8.80 22.79
C ARG A 198 -13.09 -10.33 22.95
N ARG A 199 -14.23 -11.01 22.96
CA ARG A 199 -14.26 -12.47 23.05
C ARG A 199 -13.59 -13.14 21.84
N PHE A 200 -13.68 -12.54 20.66
CA PHE A 200 -13.10 -13.03 19.43
C PHE A 200 -11.71 -12.46 19.13
N SER A 201 -11.08 -11.72 20.05
CA SER A 201 -9.74 -11.14 19.85
C SER A 201 -8.65 -12.19 19.53
N PHE A 202 -8.83 -13.44 19.96
CA PHE A 202 -7.92 -14.53 19.62
C PHE A 202 -7.93 -14.86 18.12
N LEU A 203 -9.02 -14.54 17.41
CA LEU A 203 -9.12 -14.74 15.97
C LEU A 203 -8.14 -13.86 15.19
N GLU A 204 -7.65 -12.75 15.76
CA GLU A 204 -6.61 -11.93 15.11
C GLU A 204 -5.34 -12.74 14.88
N LYS A 205 -4.89 -13.44 15.92
CA LYS A 205 -3.69 -14.28 15.83
C LYS A 205 -3.92 -15.52 14.97
N ALA A 206 -5.08 -16.16 15.12
CA ALA A 206 -5.44 -17.34 14.35
C ALA A 206 -5.68 -17.01 12.89
N GLY A 207 -6.43 -15.95 12.58
CA GLY A 207 -6.76 -15.51 11.23
C GLY A 207 -5.52 -15.15 10.43
N ASN A 208 -4.62 -14.36 11.01
CA ASN A 208 -3.36 -13.98 10.37
C ASN A 208 -2.48 -15.20 10.02
N ARG A 209 -2.56 -16.29 10.79
CA ARG A 209 -1.81 -17.52 10.56
C ARG A 209 -2.47 -18.50 9.58
N TRP A 210 -3.81 -18.68 9.71
CA TRP A 210 -4.53 -19.77 9.02
C TRP A 210 -5.32 -19.29 7.81
N TRP A 211 -5.84 -18.06 7.84
CA TRP A 211 -6.70 -17.48 6.79
C TRP A 211 -6.34 -16.02 6.49
N PRO A 212 -5.09 -15.72 6.14
CA PRO A 212 -4.62 -14.35 6.03
C PRO A 212 -5.47 -13.47 5.10
N TYR A 213 -6.09 -14.04 4.07
CA TYR A 213 -6.88 -13.29 3.09
C TYR A 213 -8.34 -13.05 3.47
N LEU A 214 -8.81 -13.56 4.63
CA LEU A 214 -10.21 -13.41 5.06
C LEU A 214 -10.43 -12.26 6.06
N GLY A 215 -9.41 -11.51 6.39
CA GLY A 215 -9.54 -10.30 7.20
C GLY A 215 -10.53 -9.31 6.59
N ALA A 216 -11.30 -8.63 7.44
CA ALA A 216 -12.31 -7.66 6.98
C ALA A 216 -11.71 -6.42 6.33
N LEU A 217 -10.50 -6.06 6.74
CA LEU A 217 -9.73 -4.94 6.22
C LEU A 217 -8.44 -5.42 5.57
N TYR A 218 -7.99 -4.66 4.60
CA TYR A 218 -6.64 -4.81 4.04
C TYR A 218 -5.91 -3.47 4.00
N ILE A 219 -4.59 -3.56 4.14
CA ILE A 219 -3.66 -2.46 3.88
C ILE A 219 -2.64 -2.97 2.87
N VAL A 220 -2.53 -2.29 1.74
CA VAL A 220 -1.59 -2.62 0.66
C VAL A 220 -0.61 -1.48 0.51
N GLN A 221 0.68 -1.80 0.53
CA GLN A 221 1.78 -0.89 0.22
C GLN A 221 2.33 -1.23 -1.15
N ALA A 222 2.40 -0.24 -2.04
CA ALA A 222 2.98 -0.40 -3.35
C ALA A 222 4.03 0.70 -3.62
N ILE A 223 5.00 0.37 -4.48
CA ILE A 223 6.12 1.24 -4.84
C ILE A 223 6.07 1.48 -6.34
N LYS A 224 6.22 2.74 -6.75
CA LYS A 224 6.34 3.11 -8.16
C LYS A 224 7.71 2.68 -8.69
N ARG A 225 7.72 1.66 -9.55
CA ARG A 225 8.94 1.19 -10.20
C ARG A 225 9.17 1.94 -11.51
N VAL A 226 10.21 2.71 -11.57
CA VAL A 226 10.68 3.24 -12.85
C VAL A 226 11.58 2.17 -13.48
N GLN A 227 11.15 1.64 -14.62
CA GLN A 227 12.01 0.74 -15.40
C GLN A 227 13.23 1.56 -15.85
N GLY A 228 14.30 1.44 -15.09
CA GLY A 228 15.59 1.98 -15.49
C GLY A 228 15.96 1.42 -16.87
N MET A 229 16.43 2.25 -17.76
CA MET A 229 17.01 1.82 -19.02
C MET A 229 18.07 0.77 -18.70
N ARG A 230 17.80 -0.52 -18.99
CA ARG A 230 18.87 -1.52 -19.00
C ARG A 230 19.81 -1.08 -20.09
N LEU A 231 20.89 -0.43 -19.70
CA LEU A 231 22.05 -0.30 -20.57
C LEU A 231 22.49 -1.74 -20.89
N ILE A 232 22.05 -2.21 -22.06
CA ILE A 232 22.67 -3.37 -22.68
C ILE A 232 24.05 -2.88 -23.05
N GLY A 233 24.97 -2.91 -22.08
CA GLY A 233 26.38 -2.69 -22.34
C GLY A 233 26.77 -3.73 -23.41
N PRO A 234 27.63 -3.36 -24.40
CA PRO A 234 28.14 -4.34 -25.32
C PRO A 234 28.68 -5.51 -24.50
N ALA A 235 28.22 -6.71 -24.82
CA ALA A 235 28.80 -7.91 -24.24
C ALA A 235 30.28 -7.92 -24.62
N TRP A 236 31.10 -7.49 -23.69
CA TRP A 236 32.52 -7.68 -23.81
C TRP A 236 32.71 -9.18 -23.77
N ASP A 237 32.81 -9.79 -24.96
CA ASP A 237 33.32 -11.14 -25.11
C ASP A 237 34.65 -11.15 -24.37
N LYS A 238 34.65 -11.73 -23.18
CA LYS A 238 35.89 -12.13 -22.51
C LYS A 238 36.53 -13.14 -23.43
N LYS A 239 37.31 -12.65 -24.43
CA LYS A 239 38.25 -13.50 -25.14
C LYS A 239 39.07 -14.15 -24.05
N ARG A 240 38.79 -15.43 -23.80
CA ARG A 240 39.65 -16.27 -22.98
C ARG A 240 41.07 -16.06 -23.52
N ALA A 241 41.92 -15.40 -22.74
CA ALA A 241 43.35 -15.39 -23.02
C ALA A 241 43.77 -16.86 -23.06
N VAL A 242 44.12 -17.30 -24.25
CA VAL A 242 44.74 -18.61 -24.44
C VAL A 242 46.09 -18.48 -23.75
N VAL A 243 46.20 -19.01 -22.56
CA VAL A 243 47.47 -19.16 -21.83
C VAL A 243 48.28 -20.16 -22.66
N PRO A 244 49.45 -19.71 -23.27
CA PRO A 244 50.26 -20.64 -23.98
C PRO A 244 50.78 -21.69 -22.99
N SER A 245 50.49 -22.95 -23.30
CA SER A 245 50.95 -24.10 -22.55
C SER A 245 52.50 -24.09 -22.58
N ALA A 246 53.09 -23.85 -21.42
CA ALA A 246 54.56 -23.96 -21.29
C ALA A 246 54.98 -25.41 -21.53
N MET A 247 55.72 -25.64 -22.63
CA MET A 247 56.37 -26.93 -22.88
C MET A 247 57.46 -27.13 -21.83
N PRO A 248 57.49 -28.29 -21.14
CA PRO A 248 58.61 -28.59 -20.25
C PRO A 248 59.89 -28.86 -21.06
N VAL A 249 60.88 -28.01 -20.86
CA VAL A 249 62.24 -28.23 -21.42
C VAL A 249 62.89 -29.37 -20.62
N THR A 250 63.01 -30.53 -21.28
CA THR A 250 63.71 -31.66 -20.69
C THR A 250 65.22 -31.43 -20.82
N ASN A 251 65.89 -31.12 -19.72
CA ASN A 251 67.31 -30.98 -19.64
C ASN A 251 67.95 -32.36 -19.61
N ARG A 252 68.47 -32.84 -20.75
CA ARG A 252 69.22 -34.08 -20.87
C ARG A 252 70.64 -33.80 -20.45
N MET A 253 70.98 -34.09 -19.22
CA MET A 253 72.37 -34.18 -18.75
C MET A 253 73.08 -35.35 -19.44
N LYS A 254 74.03 -35.03 -20.35
CA LYS A 254 74.92 -35.97 -20.96
C LYS A 254 76.02 -36.33 -19.98
N LYS A 255 75.97 -37.54 -19.43
CA LYS A 255 76.99 -38.10 -18.54
C LYS A 255 78.19 -38.49 -19.37
N GLN A 256 79.23 -37.67 -19.30
CA GLN A 256 80.54 -37.95 -19.93
C GLN A 256 81.28 -38.96 -19.01
N ARG A 257 81.53 -40.10 -19.57
CA ARG A 257 82.39 -41.15 -18.94
C ARG A 257 83.82 -40.82 -19.41
N ASP A 258 84.63 -40.35 -18.47
CA ASP A 258 86.06 -40.39 -18.67
C ASP A 258 86.56 -41.81 -18.31
N ARG A 259 87.18 -42.45 -19.34
CA ARG A 259 88.16 -43.56 -19.20
C ARG A 259 89.50 -42.91 -19.25
N HIS A 260 90.30 -43.10 -18.22
CA HIS A 260 91.72 -43.40 -18.37
C HIS A 260 92.35 -43.83 -17.04
N GLY A 261 93.14 -44.91 -17.17
CA GLY A 261 94.22 -45.30 -16.30
C GLY A 261 93.93 -46.48 -15.41
#